data_bdd5617b718389af7db4dbfe718cfff9
#
_entry.id   bdd5617b718389af7db4dbfe718cfff9
#
_cell.length_a   1.000
_cell.length_b   1.000
_cell.length_c   1.000
_cell.angle_alpha   90.00
_cell.angle_beta   90.00
_cell.angle_gamma   90.00
#
_symmetry.space_group_name_H-M   'P 1'
#
loop_
_entity.id
_entity.type
_entity.pdbx_description
1 polymer ?
#
loop_
_entity_poly.entity_id
_entity_poly.type
_entity_poly.pdbx_seq_one_letter_code
_entity_poly.pdbx_strand_id
1 'polypeptide(L)'
;MTIEIMPGEVTPTLFVGLGGSGGRAIARVAERLRGTPEWDAKYRDLVRFVAIDTNEADLAHLRGLPKGGVEVTIGISDFDKVEYTKLRRGEAFAAEDEYFTQWVHPWYRFREESGAGAGQIRIESRLGFFRAAEVGDVTRKLQDVVQSLQHHGHGMRKHGAPLQVFVYF
;
A
#
# COMPACT_ATOMS: atom_id res chain seq x y z
N MET A 1 -2.22 16.30 -26.27
CA MET A 1 -3.32 15.33 -26.50
C MET A 1 -4.27 15.48 -25.34
N THR A 2 -5.39 16.18 -25.55
CA THR A 2 -6.38 16.44 -24.50
C THR A 2 -7.27 15.19 -24.41
N ILE A 3 -7.28 14.52 -23.26
CA ILE A 3 -8.17 13.38 -23.03
C ILE A 3 -9.54 13.99 -22.67
N GLU A 4 -10.49 13.92 -23.57
CA GLU A 4 -11.89 14.23 -23.27
C GLU A 4 -12.47 13.11 -22.41
N ILE A 5 -12.71 13.41 -21.14
CA ILE A 5 -13.45 12.51 -20.24
C ILE A 5 -14.95 12.77 -20.51
N MET A 6 -15.62 11.79 -21.06
CA MET A 6 -17.07 11.88 -21.28
C MET A 6 -17.81 11.92 -19.94
N PRO A 7 -18.81 12.79 -19.77
CA PRO A 7 -19.61 12.84 -18.55
C PRO A 7 -20.25 11.47 -18.28
N GLY A 8 -19.96 10.89 -17.12
CA GLY A 8 -20.50 9.60 -16.69
C GLY A 8 -19.55 8.39 -16.84
N GLU A 9 -18.38 8.56 -17.42
CA GLU A 9 -17.35 7.52 -17.43
C GLU A 9 -16.51 7.54 -16.14
N VAL A 10 -16.41 6.40 -15.50
CA VAL A 10 -15.55 6.22 -14.31
C VAL A 10 -14.15 5.86 -14.76
N THR A 11 -13.19 6.63 -14.32
CA THR A 11 -11.77 6.32 -14.52
C THR A 11 -11.33 5.26 -13.51
N PRO A 12 -10.59 4.22 -13.93
CA PRO A 12 -9.98 3.25 -13.01
C PRO A 12 -9.22 3.98 -11.91
N THR A 13 -9.53 3.69 -10.66
CA THR A 13 -9.03 4.44 -9.51
C THR A 13 -8.50 3.52 -8.43
N LEU A 14 -7.30 3.82 -7.96
CA LEU A 14 -6.64 3.14 -6.84
C LEU A 14 -6.52 4.10 -5.66
N PHE A 15 -7.07 3.70 -4.51
CA PHE A 15 -6.88 4.38 -3.23
C PHE A 15 -5.83 3.62 -2.41
N VAL A 16 -4.75 4.29 -2.07
CA VAL A 16 -3.66 3.74 -1.24
C VAL A 16 -3.64 4.44 0.11
N GLY A 17 -3.79 3.71 1.18
CA GLY A 17 -3.63 4.21 2.55
C GLY A 17 -2.31 3.76 3.15
N LEU A 18 -1.48 4.70 3.57
CA LEU A 18 -0.19 4.43 4.21
C LEU A 18 -0.31 4.65 5.72
N GLY A 19 0.04 3.63 6.48
CA GLY A 19 -0.07 3.64 7.94
C GLY A 19 -1.53 3.63 8.43
N GLY A 20 -1.71 3.58 9.75
CA GLY A 20 -3.04 3.47 10.37
C GLY A 20 -3.98 4.62 10.03
N SER A 21 -3.49 5.86 9.88
CA SER A 21 -4.33 7.02 9.52
C SER A 21 -4.80 6.94 8.07
N GLY A 22 -3.88 6.68 7.13
CA GLY A 22 -4.21 6.50 5.72
C GLY A 22 -5.15 5.31 5.50
N GLY A 23 -4.90 4.20 6.17
CA GLY A 23 -5.76 3.01 6.13
C GLY A 23 -7.19 3.31 6.57
N ARG A 24 -7.37 4.03 7.69
CA ARG A 24 -8.70 4.45 8.15
C ARG A 24 -9.38 5.45 7.21
N ALA A 25 -8.61 6.35 6.59
CA ALA A 25 -9.16 7.29 5.62
C ALA A 25 -9.74 6.56 4.41
N ILE A 26 -8.97 5.65 3.78
CA ILE A 26 -9.47 4.90 2.62
C ILE A 26 -10.62 3.96 2.99
N ALA A 27 -10.64 3.37 4.20
CA ALA A 27 -11.75 2.55 4.65
C ALA A 27 -13.08 3.35 4.72
N ARG A 28 -13.03 4.60 5.18
CA ARG A 28 -14.19 5.48 5.16
C ARG A 28 -14.65 5.86 3.74
N VAL A 29 -13.69 6.06 2.83
CA VAL A 29 -14.00 6.28 1.41
C VAL A 29 -14.67 5.02 0.83
N ALA A 30 -14.14 3.84 1.10
CA ALA A 30 -14.70 2.57 0.67
C ALA A 30 -16.13 2.36 1.20
N GLU A 31 -16.37 2.63 2.48
CA GLU A 31 -17.70 2.53 3.08
C GLU A 31 -18.72 3.45 2.37
N ARG A 32 -18.33 4.69 2.11
CA ARG A 32 -19.20 5.66 1.43
C ARG A 32 -19.50 5.25 -0.01
N LEU A 33 -18.47 4.87 -0.77
CA LEU A 33 -18.64 4.47 -2.18
C LEU A 33 -19.49 3.20 -2.29
N ARG A 34 -19.25 2.20 -1.44
CA ARG A 34 -20.05 0.96 -1.43
C ARG A 34 -21.49 1.17 -0.96
N GLY A 35 -21.76 2.26 -0.25
CA GLY A 35 -23.10 2.66 0.13
C GLY A 35 -23.86 3.37 -0.99
N THR A 36 -23.26 3.67 -2.13
CA THR A 36 -23.95 4.29 -3.26
C THR A 36 -24.71 3.23 -4.08
N PRO A 37 -25.88 3.60 -4.65
CA PRO A 37 -26.65 2.68 -5.51
C PRO A 37 -25.88 2.22 -6.76
N GLU A 38 -24.96 3.03 -7.22
CA GLU A 38 -24.17 2.80 -8.43
C GLU A 38 -22.95 1.90 -8.20
N TRP A 39 -22.65 1.54 -6.95
CA TRP A 39 -21.42 0.80 -6.63
C TRP A 39 -21.28 -0.48 -7.46
N ASP A 40 -22.27 -1.36 -7.40
CA ASP A 40 -22.21 -2.65 -8.09
C ASP A 40 -22.27 -2.52 -9.62
N ALA A 41 -22.98 -1.51 -10.11
CA ALA A 41 -23.18 -1.32 -11.54
C ALA A 41 -22.01 -0.59 -12.24
N LYS A 42 -21.28 0.28 -11.51
CA LYS A 42 -20.32 1.18 -12.15
C LYS A 42 -18.92 1.18 -11.52
N TYR A 43 -18.81 1.04 -10.18
CA TYR A 43 -17.55 1.33 -9.49
C TYR A 43 -16.80 0.09 -9.05
N ARG A 44 -17.48 -0.99 -8.75
CA ARG A 44 -16.93 -2.19 -8.15
C ARG A 44 -15.68 -2.74 -8.85
N ASP A 45 -15.69 -2.75 -10.18
CA ASP A 45 -14.59 -3.29 -10.97
C ASP A 45 -13.52 -2.24 -11.32
N LEU A 46 -13.83 -0.97 -11.13
CA LEU A 46 -12.97 0.16 -11.48
C LEU A 46 -12.32 0.86 -10.29
N VAL A 47 -12.65 0.45 -9.05
CA VAL A 47 -12.09 1.06 -7.84
C VAL A 47 -11.48 -0.02 -6.96
N ARG A 48 -10.26 0.23 -6.48
CA ARG A 48 -9.56 -0.66 -5.54
C ARG A 48 -9.01 0.12 -4.37
N PHE A 49 -8.92 -0.56 -3.23
CA PHE A 49 -8.40 -0.03 -1.98
C PHE A 49 -7.25 -0.90 -1.49
N VAL A 50 -6.10 -0.27 -1.22
CA VAL A 50 -4.89 -0.93 -0.73
C VAL A 50 -4.41 -0.23 0.54
N ALA A 51 -4.23 -0.95 1.63
CA ALA A 51 -3.60 -0.45 2.85
C ALA A 51 -2.21 -1.06 3.03
N ILE A 52 -1.24 -0.22 3.34
CA ILE A 52 0.15 -0.61 3.60
C ILE A 52 0.51 -0.12 5.00
N ASP A 53 0.90 -1.02 5.89
CA ASP A 53 1.30 -0.68 7.25
C ASP A 53 2.36 -1.64 7.79
N THR A 54 3.10 -1.17 8.77
CA THR A 54 3.98 -1.98 9.61
C THR A 54 3.23 -2.69 10.74
N ASN A 55 1.98 -2.32 11.02
CA ASN A 55 1.16 -2.89 12.08
C ASN A 55 0.15 -3.89 11.52
N GLU A 56 0.41 -5.17 11.71
CA GLU A 56 -0.47 -6.25 11.25
C GLU A 56 -1.85 -6.25 11.93
N ALA A 57 -1.95 -5.79 13.17
CA ALA A 57 -3.23 -5.70 13.87
C ALA A 57 -4.13 -4.63 13.23
N ASP A 58 -3.58 -3.48 12.84
CA ASP A 58 -4.31 -2.44 12.12
C ASP A 58 -4.78 -2.93 10.75
N LEU A 59 -3.92 -3.65 10.03
CA LEU A 59 -4.28 -4.24 8.74
C LEU A 59 -5.39 -5.30 8.88
N ALA A 60 -5.32 -6.14 9.91
CA ALA A 60 -6.36 -7.14 10.19
C ALA A 60 -7.69 -6.46 10.53
N HIS A 61 -7.65 -5.39 11.32
CA HIS A 61 -8.85 -4.58 11.61
C HIS A 61 -9.46 -4.00 10.33
N LEU A 62 -8.66 -3.40 9.45
CA LEU A 62 -9.14 -2.83 8.19
C LEU A 62 -9.79 -3.87 7.26
N ARG A 63 -9.26 -5.09 7.21
CA ARG A 63 -9.87 -6.20 6.46
C ARG A 63 -11.23 -6.60 7.02
N GLY A 64 -11.35 -6.61 8.33
CA GLY A 64 -12.55 -7.07 9.05
C GLY A 64 -13.71 -6.07 9.10
N LEU A 65 -13.57 -4.86 8.57
CA LEU A 65 -14.64 -3.86 8.59
C LEU A 65 -15.84 -4.29 7.73
N PRO A 66 -17.07 -4.28 8.25
CA PRO A 66 -18.24 -4.86 7.55
C PRO A 66 -18.58 -4.17 6.22
N LYS A 67 -18.39 -2.87 6.13
CA LYS A 67 -18.73 -2.06 4.95
C LYS A 67 -17.54 -1.37 4.30
N GLY A 68 -16.55 -0.99 5.08
CA GLY A 68 -15.35 -0.29 4.62
C GLY A 68 -14.11 -1.19 4.51
N GLY A 69 -14.28 -2.52 4.51
CA GLY A 69 -13.17 -3.46 4.47
C GLY A 69 -12.23 -3.22 3.29
N VAL A 70 -10.93 -3.15 3.56
CA VAL A 70 -9.90 -2.97 2.54
C VAL A 70 -9.52 -4.33 2.00
N GLU A 71 -9.69 -4.53 0.69
CA GLU A 71 -9.50 -5.84 0.05
C GLU A 71 -8.04 -6.29 0.06
N VAL A 72 -7.14 -5.35 -0.18
CA VAL A 72 -5.71 -5.65 -0.26
C VAL A 72 -4.97 -4.95 0.86
N THR A 73 -4.39 -5.75 1.75
CA THR A 73 -3.53 -5.25 2.83
C THR A 73 -2.12 -5.78 2.66
N ILE A 74 -1.15 -4.91 2.84
CA ILE A 74 0.27 -5.23 2.66
C ILE A 74 1.00 -4.90 3.96
N GLY A 75 1.39 -5.94 4.69
CA GLY A 75 2.28 -5.81 5.84
C GLY A 75 3.70 -5.57 5.38
N ILE A 76 4.37 -4.64 6.04
CA ILE A 76 5.77 -4.30 5.76
C ILE A 76 6.65 -4.41 7.00
N SER A 77 6.25 -5.25 7.94
CA SER A 77 6.97 -5.49 9.20
C SER A 77 7.74 -6.81 9.23
N ASP A 78 7.60 -7.62 8.19
CA ASP A 78 8.11 -8.98 8.17
C ASP A 78 9.61 -8.97 7.81
N PHE A 79 10.43 -8.71 8.83
CA PHE A 79 11.86 -8.91 8.73
C PHE A 79 12.20 -10.32 9.20
N ASP A 80 13.03 -11.02 8.44
CA ASP A 80 13.73 -12.19 8.97
C ASP A 80 14.51 -11.80 10.23
N LYS A 81 14.37 -12.59 11.29
CA LYS A 81 15.08 -12.35 12.57
C LYS A 81 16.59 -12.25 12.39
N VAL A 82 17.14 -12.97 11.43
CA VAL A 82 18.57 -12.94 11.10
C VAL A 82 18.94 -11.59 10.49
N GLU A 83 18.14 -11.10 9.56
CA GLU A 83 18.32 -9.80 8.91
C GLU A 83 18.19 -8.66 9.91
N TYR A 84 17.20 -8.72 10.79
CA TYR A 84 17.02 -7.74 11.85
C TYR A 84 18.21 -7.72 12.83
N THR A 85 18.76 -8.88 13.18
CA THR A 85 19.95 -8.98 14.04
C THR A 85 21.18 -8.36 13.38
N LYS A 86 21.36 -8.56 12.08
CA LYS A 86 22.44 -7.93 11.30
C LYS A 86 22.27 -6.40 11.26
N LEU A 87 21.06 -5.93 11.04
CA LEU A 87 20.73 -4.49 11.07
C LEU A 87 21.09 -3.86 12.42
N ARG A 88 20.76 -4.52 13.53
CA ARG A 88 21.12 -4.06 14.87
C ARG A 88 22.61 -3.95 15.10
N ARG A 89 23.38 -4.84 14.51
CA ARG A 89 24.86 -4.86 14.64
C ARG A 89 25.56 -3.89 13.70
N GLY A 90 24.83 -3.26 12.78
CA GLY A 90 25.43 -2.45 11.73
C GLY A 90 26.11 -3.28 10.63
N GLU A 91 25.84 -4.59 10.61
CA GLU A 91 26.44 -5.56 9.67
C GLU A 91 25.60 -5.76 8.40
N ALA A 92 24.36 -5.29 8.41
CA ALA A 92 23.37 -5.66 7.39
C ALA A 92 23.52 -4.92 6.07
N PHE A 93 24.29 -3.89 6.05
CA PHE A 93 24.46 -3.09 4.85
C PHE A 93 25.90 -3.19 4.39
N ALA A 94 26.22 -4.31 3.71
CA ALA A 94 27.41 -4.40 2.89
C ALA A 94 27.38 -3.28 1.83
N ALA A 95 28.53 -3.01 1.22
CA ALA A 95 28.72 -1.93 0.25
C ALA A 95 27.70 -1.86 -0.89
N GLU A 96 26.91 -2.89 -1.09
CA GLU A 96 25.81 -2.96 -2.06
C GLU A 96 24.58 -2.15 -1.66
N ASP A 97 24.42 -1.85 -0.36
CA ASP A 97 23.31 -1.06 0.17
C ASP A 97 23.71 0.40 0.48
N GLU A 98 24.53 1.01 -0.35
CA GLU A 98 24.99 2.39 -0.21
C GLU A 98 23.84 3.38 -0.04
N TYR A 99 22.70 3.08 -0.63
CA TYR A 99 21.46 3.82 -0.50
C TYR A 99 20.91 3.86 0.94
N PHE A 100 21.16 2.81 1.69
CA PHE A 100 20.62 2.65 3.05
C PHE A 100 21.46 3.41 4.07
N THR A 101 22.77 3.37 3.91
CA THR A 101 23.72 4.00 4.82
C THR A 101 23.63 5.54 4.79
N GLN A 102 23.09 6.10 3.70
CA GLN A 102 22.94 7.55 3.55
C GLN A 102 21.86 8.17 4.46
N TRP A 103 20.86 7.41 4.88
CA TRP A 103 19.74 7.96 5.65
C TRP A 103 19.53 7.29 7.02
N VAL A 104 20.24 6.20 7.33
CA VAL A 104 20.24 5.58 8.66
C VAL A 104 21.48 6.05 9.41
N HIS A 105 21.25 6.76 10.52
CA HIS A 105 22.36 7.20 11.34
C HIS A 105 23.12 6.01 11.93
N PRO A 106 24.48 5.98 11.90
CA PRO A 106 25.28 4.83 12.38
C PRO A 106 25.00 4.42 13.84
N TRP A 107 24.51 5.34 14.62
CA TRP A 107 24.19 5.13 16.04
C TRP A 107 22.75 4.66 16.25
N TYR A 108 21.92 4.61 15.21
CA TYR A 108 20.55 4.18 15.34
C TYR A 108 20.48 2.71 15.70
N ARG A 109 19.62 2.36 16.67
CA ARG A 109 19.36 0.99 17.11
C ARG A 109 17.93 0.65 16.81
N PHE A 110 17.72 -0.28 15.90
CA PHE A 110 16.40 -0.79 15.57
C PHE A 110 15.78 -1.52 16.76
N ARG A 111 14.47 -1.42 16.91
CA ARG A 111 13.75 -2.13 17.97
C ARG A 111 13.70 -3.63 17.68
N GLU A 112 13.50 -4.43 18.74
CA GLU A 112 13.48 -5.90 18.62
C GLU A 112 12.15 -6.46 18.11
N GLU A 113 11.06 -5.71 18.24
CA GLU A 113 9.71 -6.15 17.90
C GLU A 113 9.21 -5.46 16.64
N SER A 114 9.15 -6.18 15.54
CA SER A 114 8.63 -5.66 14.27
C SER A 114 7.10 -5.78 14.14
N GLY A 115 6.46 -6.74 14.81
CA GLY A 115 5.03 -7.02 14.65
C GLY A 115 4.08 -5.97 15.19
N ALA A 116 4.51 -5.12 16.13
CA ALA A 116 3.70 -4.05 16.75
C ALA A 116 3.68 -2.75 15.94
N GLY A 117 4.26 -2.75 14.74
CA GLY A 117 4.39 -1.56 13.91
C GLY A 117 5.61 -0.71 14.23
N ALA A 118 5.92 0.23 13.37
CA ALA A 118 7.08 1.12 13.51
C ALA A 118 6.93 2.17 14.62
N GLY A 119 5.76 2.26 15.29
CA GLY A 119 5.52 3.16 16.40
C GLY A 119 5.83 4.63 16.08
N GLN A 120 5.48 5.09 14.88
CA GLN A 120 5.77 6.43 14.35
C GLN A 120 7.26 6.71 14.07
N ILE A 121 8.12 5.71 14.12
CA ILE A 121 9.54 5.85 13.80
C ILE A 121 9.73 5.72 12.29
N ARG A 122 9.93 6.84 11.61
CA ARG A 122 10.00 6.92 10.15
C ARG A 122 11.10 6.04 9.53
N ILE A 123 12.24 5.91 10.20
CA ILE A 123 13.35 5.08 9.75
C ILE A 123 12.92 3.61 9.67
N GLU A 124 12.22 3.11 10.68
CA GLU A 124 11.74 1.72 10.72
C GLU A 124 10.65 1.46 9.69
N SER A 125 9.70 2.38 9.53
CA SER A 125 8.66 2.29 8.49
C SER A 125 9.28 2.28 7.09
N ARG A 126 10.26 3.15 6.86
CA ARG A 126 10.95 3.23 5.57
C ARG A 126 11.74 1.97 5.28
N LEU A 127 12.45 1.44 6.27
CA LEU A 127 13.16 0.17 6.14
C LEU A 127 12.20 -0.97 5.79
N GLY A 128 11.11 -1.10 6.53
CA GLY A 128 10.08 -2.10 6.28
C GLY A 128 9.56 -2.03 4.85
N PHE A 129 9.24 -0.84 4.37
CA PHE A 129 8.76 -0.66 3.01
C PHE A 129 9.80 -1.07 1.96
N PHE A 130 11.05 -0.65 2.12
CA PHE A 130 12.12 -0.99 1.18
C PHE A 130 12.32 -2.50 1.10
N ARG A 131 12.41 -3.17 2.24
CA ARG A 131 12.60 -4.61 2.28
C ARG A 131 11.42 -5.36 1.67
N ALA A 132 10.20 -4.98 2.03
CA ALA A 132 9.01 -5.59 1.43
C ALA A 132 8.91 -5.34 -0.09
N ALA A 133 9.43 -4.22 -0.57
CA ALA A 133 9.50 -3.94 -2.01
C ALA A 133 10.58 -4.80 -2.72
N GLU A 134 11.74 -5.02 -2.09
CA GLU A 134 12.82 -5.85 -2.65
C GLU A 134 12.46 -7.34 -2.67
N VAL A 135 11.91 -7.88 -1.58
CA VAL A 135 11.53 -9.30 -1.50
C VAL A 135 10.28 -9.61 -2.31
N GLY A 136 9.62 -8.59 -2.85
CA GLY A 136 8.66 -8.75 -3.92
C GLY A 136 7.18 -8.72 -3.54
N ASP A 137 6.81 -8.79 -2.27
CA ASP A 137 5.38 -8.89 -1.93
C ASP A 137 4.62 -7.57 -2.16
N VAL A 138 5.21 -6.42 -1.80
CA VAL A 138 4.59 -5.11 -2.05
C VAL A 138 4.46 -4.86 -3.54
N THR A 139 5.57 -5.01 -4.28
CA THR A 139 5.61 -4.76 -5.72
C THR A 139 4.65 -5.67 -6.46
N ARG A 140 4.66 -6.98 -6.16
CA ARG A 140 3.78 -7.96 -6.77
C ARG A 140 2.30 -7.65 -6.51
N LYS A 141 1.91 -7.43 -5.25
CA LYS A 141 0.52 -7.14 -4.88
C LYS A 141 0.02 -5.83 -5.51
N LEU A 142 0.85 -4.79 -5.57
CA LEU A 142 0.48 -3.56 -6.26
C LEU A 142 0.35 -3.75 -7.76
N GLN A 143 1.25 -4.51 -8.39
CA GLN A 143 1.16 -4.85 -9.81
C GLN A 143 -0.13 -5.62 -10.11
N ASP A 144 -0.49 -6.62 -9.32
CA ASP A 144 -1.72 -7.40 -9.48
C ASP A 144 -2.97 -6.50 -9.44
N VAL A 145 -3.00 -5.55 -8.48
CA VAL A 145 -4.10 -4.58 -8.35
C VAL A 145 -4.17 -3.65 -9.57
N VAL A 146 -3.04 -3.10 -10.00
CA VAL A 146 -2.97 -2.19 -11.15
C VAL A 146 -3.38 -2.93 -12.44
N GLN A 147 -2.89 -4.15 -12.64
CA GLN A 147 -3.26 -4.97 -13.80
C GLN A 147 -4.76 -5.29 -13.82
N SER A 148 -5.34 -5.64 -12.67
CA SER A 148 -6.78 -5.85 -12.55
C SER A 148 -7.58 -4.61 -12.95
N LEU A 149 -7.19 -3.43 -12.46
CA LEU A 149 -7.85 -2.16 -12.82
C LEU A 149 -7.69 -1.83 -14.32
N GLN A 150 -6.52 -2.05 -14.88
CA GLN A 150 -6.26 -1.83 -16.30
C GLN A 150 -7.07 -2.78 -17.17
N HIS A 151 -7.16 -4.05 -16.80
CA HIS A 151 -7.94 -5.04 -17.53
C HIS A 151 -9.42 -4.64 -17.64
N HIS A 152 -10.03 -4.28 -16.53
CA HIS A 152 -11.42 -3.80 -16.51
C HIS A 152 -11.59 -2.46 -17.24
N GLY A 153 -10.63 -1.54 -17.11
CA GLY A 153 -10.64 -0.26 -17.80
C GLY A 153 -10.54 -0.40 -19.34
N HIS A 154 -9.77 -1.36 -19.83
CA HIS A 154 -9.65 -1.63 -21.27
C HIS A 154 -10.94 -2.17 -21.91
N GLY A 155 -11.74 -2.93 -21.16
CA GLY A 155 -13.05 -3.39 -21.62
C GLY A 155 -14.04 -2.28 -21.92
N MET A 156 -13.86 -1.10 -21.31
CA MET A 156 -14.74 0.06 -21.46
C MET A 156 -14.25 1.11 -22.47
N ARG A 157 -12.97 1.06 -22.88
CA ARG A 157 -12.39 2.06 -23.78
C ARG A 157 -11.49 1.45 -24.84
N LYS A 158 -11.65 1.93 -26.08
CA LYS A 158 -10.77 1.57 -27.21
C LYS A 158 -9.31 2.06 -27.07
N HIS A 159 -9.05 3.00 -26.16
CA HIS A 159 -7.72 3.58 -25.92
C HIS A 159 -7.50 3.69 -24.41
N GLY A 160 -6.63 2.89 -23.87
CA GLY A 160 -6.32 2.71 -22.44
C GLY A 160 -6.71 3.86 -21.51
N ALA A 161 -7.60 3.60 -20.57
CA ALA A 161 -8.01 4.59 -19.61
C ALA A 161 -6.84 4.95 -18.68
N PRO A 162 -6.61 6.25 -18.38
CA PRO A 162 -5.62 6.64 -17.39
C PRO A 162 -6.02 6.08 -16.03
N LEU A 163 -5.04 5.53 -15.30
CA LEU A 163 -5.22 5.13 -13.91
C LEU A 163 -5.07 6.35 -13.01
N GLN A 164 -6.07 6.60 -12.15
CA GLN A 164 -5.94 7.57 -11.07
C GLN A 164 -5.46 6.88 -9.79
N VAL A 165 -4.50 7.49 -9.11
CA VAL A 165 -3.99 7.00 -7.83
C VAL A 165 -4.09 8.09 -6.78
N PHE A 166 -4.79 7.81 -5.69
CA PHE A 166 -4.89 8.68 -4.53
C PHE A 166 -4.15 8.04 -3.36
N VAL A 167 -3.20 8.78 -2.77
CA VAL A 167 -2.40 8.31 -1.64
C VAL A 167 -2.75 9.12 -0.40
N TYR A 168 -3.11 8.42 0.68
CA TYR A 168 -3.44 8.98 2.00
C TYR A 168 -2.40 8.56 3.02
N PHE A 169 -1.99 9.50 3.88
CA PHE A 169 -1.00 9.28 4.94
C PHE A 169 -1.63 9.37 6.33
#